data_5041582fa80499ad330730d10a0b2302
#
_entry.id   5041582fa80499ad330730d10a0b2302
#
_cell.length_a   1.000
_cell.length_b   1.000
_cell.length_c   1.000
_cell.angle_alpha   90.00
_cell.angle_beta   90.00
_cell.angle_gamma   90.00
#
_symmetry.space_group_name_H-M   'P 1'
#
loop_
_entity.id
_entity.type
_entity.pdbx_description
1 polymer ?
#
loop_
_entity_poly.entity_id
_entity_poly.type
_entity_poly.pdbx_seq_one_letter_code
_entity_poly.pdbx_strand_id
1 'polypeptide(L)'
;MVEIVPITLAHIESFHRTLDLVARERRYLSFVQAPPLESTRAFILNNIREGYPQFVALSAGEVVGWCDVTPKSGPIDARIGVLGMGLLPRFRHQGIGTLLMAEALQAAREAGFSRVELTVYRSNVNAVRLYQKAGFLLKAVQPREAGNDGFDKTLLVMALGLTPR
;
A
#
# COMPACT_ATOMS: atom_id res chain seq x y z
N MET A 1 12.97 17.75 0.86
CA MET A 1 13.20 16.74 -0.18
C MET A 1 12.78 15.37 0.35
N VAL A 2 12.14 14.57 -0.46
CA VAL A 2 11.66 13.24 -0.07
C VAL A 2 12.49 12.18 -0.79
N GLU A 3 12.95 11.18 -0.03
CA GLU A 3 13.69 10.03 -0.57
C GLU A 3 12.80 8.81 -0.57
N ILE A 4 12.86 7.99 -1.62
CA ILE A 4 12.18 6.70 -1.68
C ILE A 4 13.24 5.61 -1.51
N VAL A 5 13.13 4.82 -0.45
CA VAL A 5 14.11 3.78 -0.12
C VAL A 5 13.41 2.49 0.30
N PRO A 6 14.07 1.33 0.14
CA PRO A 6 13.56 0.10 0.76
C PRO A 6 13.49 0.26 2.27
N ILE A 7 12.46 -0.31 2.89
CA ILE A 7 12.32 -0.24 4.34
C ILE A 7 13.45 -1.03 5.02
N THR A 8 13.92 -0.51 6.17
CA THR A 8 14.90 -1.19 7.01
C THR A 8 14.38 -1.27 8.45
N LEU A 9 15.12 -1.98 9.30
CA LEU A 9 14.77 -2.10 10.72
C LEU A 9 14.74 -0.74 11.43
N ALA A 10 15.53 0.21 10.97
CA ALA A 10 15.55 1.56 11.54
C ALA A 10 14.26 2.34 11.29
N HIS A 11 13.44 1.92 10.32
CA HIS A 11 12.22 2.62 9.96
C HIS A 11 10.97 2.10 10.68
N ILE A 12 11.06 1.01 11.45
CA ILE A 12 9.88 0.32 11.99
C ILE A 12 8.99 1.24 12.83
N GLU A 13 9.57 1.94 13.77
CA GLU A 13 8.79 2.79 14.69
C GLU A 13 8.16 3.98 13.95
N SER A 14 8.92 4.63 13.07
CA SER A 14 8.41 5.74 12.27
C SER A 14 7.32 5.29 11.31
N PHE A 15 7.50 4.13 10.68
CA PHE A 15 6.47 3.52 9.84
C PHE A 15 5.18 3.27 10.62
N HIS A 16 5.30 2.69 11.81
CA HIS A 16 4.14 2.39 12.67
C HIS A 16 3.36 3.67 13.02
N ARG A 17 4.07 4.74 13.36
CA ARG A 17 3.43 6.04 13.65
C ARG A 17 2.68 6.58 12.44
N THR A 18 3.28 6.50 11.26
CA THR A 18 2.67 6.98 10.01
C THR A 18 1.47 6.14 9.62
N LEU A 19 1.57 4.82 9.74
CA LEU A 19 0.47 3.90 9.50
C LEU A 19 -0.72 4.23 10.40
N ASP A 20 -0.46 4.49 11.68
CA ASP A 20 -1.49 4.83 12.65
C ASP A 20 -2.19 6.15 12.30
N LEU A 21 -1.42 7.16 11.92
CA LEU A 21 -1.98 8.46 11.55
C LEU A 21 -2.90 8.34 10.33
N VAL A 22 -2.50 7.59 9.30
CA VAL A 22 -3.32 7.40 8.11
C VAL A 22 -4.58 6.58 8.45
N ALA A 23 -4.43 5.53 9.27
CA ALA A 23 -5.57 4.71 9.69
C ALA A 23 -6.62 5.52 10.44
N ARG A 24 -6.19 6.46 11.29
CA ARG A 24 -7.10 7.28 12.10
C ARG A 24 -7.90 8.30 11.28
N GLU A 25 -7.52 8.56 10.05
CA GLU A 25 -8.34 9.37 9.14
C GLU A 25 -9.64 8.66 8.78
N ARG A 26 -9.69 7.32 8.87
CA ARG A 26 -10.86 6.46 8.63
C ARG A 26 -11.42 6.54 7.20
N ARG A 27 -10.59 6.93 6.24
CA ARG A 27 -11.02 7.13 4.83
C ARG A 27 -10.28 6.26 3.84
N TYR A 28 -9.12 5.71 4.21
CA TYR A 28 -8.20 5.11 3.25
C TYR A 28 -7.87 3.67 3.56
N LEU A 29 -7.79 3.30 4.84
CA LEU A 29 -7.43 1.95 5.26
C LEU A 29 -8.63 1.24 5.88
N SER A 30 -8.62 -0.10 5.82
CA SER A 30 -9.70 -0.92 6.36
C SER A 30 -9.75 -0.94 7.89
N PHE A 31 -8.66 -0.57 8.55
CA PHE A 31 -8.58 -0.48 10.01
C PHE A 31 -8.47 0.99 10.45
N VAL A 32 -8.87 1.27 11.69
CA VAL A 32 -9.01 2.63 12.21
C VAL A 32 -7.83 3.07 13.08
N GLN A 33 -6.93 2.16 13.35
CA GLN A 33 -5.67 2.43 14.05
C GLN A 33 -4.66 1.36 13.64
N ALA A 34 -3.37 1.66 13.80
CA ALA A 34 -2.36 0.68 13.47
C ALA A 34 -2.48 -0.56 14.37
N PRO A 35 -2.11 -1.75 13.85
CA PRO A 35 -1.91 -2.92 14.69
C PRO A 35 -0.86 -2.64 15.76
N PRO A 36 -0.76 -3.44 16.82
CA PRO A 36 0.31 -3.27 17.82
C PRO A 36 1.68 -3.22 17.16
N LEU A 37 2.60 -2.45 17.75
CA LEU A 37 3.96 -2.28 17.22
C LEU A 37 4.64 -3.64 16.94
N GLU A 38 4.46 -4.62 17.81
CA GLU A 38 5.07 -5.94 17.61
C GLU A 38 4.53 -6.68 16.38
N SER A 39 3.26 -6.50 16.06
CA SER A 39 2.67 -7.07 14.83
C SER A 39 3.27 -6.39 13.59
N THR A 40 3.43 -5.07 13.64
CA THR A 40 4.05 -4.30 12.56
C THR A 40 5.51 -4.70 12.39
N ARG A 41 6.24 -4.87 13.49
CA ARG A 41 7.62 -5.35 13.47
C ARG A 41 7.73 -6.71 12.79
N ALA A 42 6.88 -7.66 13.18
CA ALA A 42 6.87 -9.01 12.60
C ALA A 42 6.58 -8.98 11.10
N PHE A 43 5.64 -8.14 10.67
CA PHE A 43 5.31 -7.96 9.26
C PHE A 43 6.51 -7.45 8.45
N ILE A 44 7.18 -6.41 8.94
CA ILE A 44 8.34 -5.82 8.27
C ILE A 44 9.52 -6.80 8.23
N LEU A 45 9.81 -7.47 9.35
CA LEU A 45 10.88 -8.46 9.42
C LEU A 45 10.65 -9.59 8.42
N ASN A 46 9.42 -10.07 8.32
CA ASN A 46 9.08 -11.11 7.35
C ASN A 46 9.28 -10.64 5.91
N ASN A 47 8.85 -9.42 5.60
CA ASN A 47 9.01 -8.86 4.26
C ASN A 47 10.49 -8.73 3.88
N ILE A 48 11.32 -8.26 4.80
CA ILE A 48 12.76 -8.14 4.57
C ILE A 48 13.37 -9.54 4.36
N ARG A 49 13.04 -10.50 5.20
CA ARG A 49 13.57 -11.86 5.12
C ARG A 49 13.19 -12.54 3.81
N GLU A 50 11.93 -12.40 3.39
CA GLU A 50 11.43 -13.06 2.18
C GLU A 50 11.71 -12.27 0.89
N GLY A 51 12.21 -11.06 1.01
CA GLY A 51 12.48 -10.20 -0.14
C GLY A 51 11.23 -9.61 -0.79
N TYR A 52 10.14 -9.48 -0.05
CA TYR A 52 8.93 -8.85 -0.57
C TYR A 52 9.12 -7.33 -0.64
N PRO A 53 8.64 -6.69 -1.72
CA PRO A 53 8.77 -5.24 -1.87
C PRO A 53 8.11 -4.47 -0.74
N GLN A 54 8.88 -3.62 -0.08
CA GLN A 54 8.32 -2.64 0.85
C GLN A 54 9.22 -1.42 0.84
N PHE A 55 8.65 -0.30 0.37
CA PHE A 55 9.36 0.98 0.23
C PHE A 55 8.72 2.03 1.11
N VAL A 56 9.54 2.94 1.57
CA VAL A 56 9.09 4.09 2.36
C VAL A 56 9.57 5.38 1.72
N ALA A 57 8.77 6.42 1.91
CA ALA A 57 9.16 7.79 1.59
C ALA A 57 9.64 8.44 2.88
N LEU A 58 10.84 9.01 2.85
CA LEU A 58 11.45 9.65 4.00
C LEU A 58 11.52 11.16 3.77
N SER A 59 11.13 11.93 4.79
CA SER A 59 11.36 13.36 4.85
C SER A 59 12.06 13.66 6.17
N ALA A 60 13.25 14.24 6.08
CA ALA A 60 14.11 14.50 7.26
C ALA A 60 14.30 13.23 8.12
N GLY A 61 14.48 12.08 7.47
CA GLY A 61 14.70 10.80 8.14
C GLY A 61 13.47 10.12 8.69
N GLU A 62 12.30 10.74 8.59
CA GLU A 62 11.04 10.17 9.10
C GLU A 62 10.22 9.60 7.96
N VAL A 63 9.54 8.46 8.22
CA VAL A 63 8.62 7.86 7.26
C VAL A 63 7.38 8.74 7.12
N VAL A 64 7.08 9.14 5.89
CA VAL A 64 5.90 9.96 5.57
C VAL A 64 4.94 9.25 4.62
N GLY A 65 5.33 8.09 4.11
CA GLY A 65 4.51 7.27 3.25
C GLY A 65 5.16 5.92 2.99
N TRP A 66 4.40 5.02 2.39
CA TRP A 66 4.87 3.66 2.09
C TRP A 66 4.13 3.07 0.91
N CYS A 67 4.74 2.05 0.32
CA CYS A 67 4.08 1.16 -0.65
C CYS A 67 4.72 -0.22 -0.54
N ASP A 68 3.91 -1.25 -0.40
CA ASP A 68 4.40 -2.63 -0.35
C ASP A 68 3.57 -3.54 -1.25
N VAL A 69 4.17 -4.68 -1.61
CA VAL A 69 3.50 -5.76 -2.34
C VAL A 69 3.87 -7.05 -1.62
N THR A 70 2.86 -7.71 -1.09
CA THR A 70 3.03 -8.97 -0.34
C THR A 70 2.15 -10.05 -0.94
N PRO A 71 2.50 -11.35 -0.75
CA PRO A 71 1.71 -12.43 -1.34
C PRO A 71 0.25 -12.40 -0.88
N LYS A 72 -0.65 -12.65 -1.81
CA LYS A 72 -2.07 -12.80 -1.51
C LYS A 72 -2.26 -14.04 -0.64
N SER A 73 -3.01 -13.90 0.44
CA SER A 73 -3.29 -15.01 1.34
C SER A 73 -4.27 -16.03 0.71
N GLY A 74 -4.07 -17.30 1.05
CA GLY A 74 -4.91 -18.40 0.58
C GLY A 74 -4.11 -19.48 -0.17
N PRO A 75 -4.74 -20.60 -0.53
CA PRO A 75 -4.06 -21.72 -1.19
C PRO A 75 -3.68 -21.46 -2.63
N ILE A 76 -3.94 -20.29 -3.14
CA ILE A 76 -3.84 -19.95 -4.55
C ILE A 76 -2.54 -19.22 -4.79
N ASP A 77 -1.97 -19.50 -5.90
CA ASP A 77 -0.86 -18.90 -6.61
C ASP A 77 -0.07 -17.82 -5.85
N ALA A 78 1.05 -18.24 -5.24
CA ALA A 78 1.99 -17.36 -4.53
C ALA A 78 2.56 -16.22 -5.39
N ARG A 79 2.25 -16.18 -6.69
CA ARG A 79 2.72 -15.17 -7.64
C ARG A 79 1.77 -13.98 -7.74
N ILE A 80 0.67 -13.97 -7.02
CA ILE A 80 -0.22 -12.81 -6.93
C ILE A 80 0.15 -12.01 -5.71
N GLY A 81 0.47 -10.74 -5.91
CA GLY A 81 0.77 -9.80 -4.84
C GLY A 81 -0.42 -8.91 -4.50
N VAL A 82 -0.45 -8.42 -3.29
CA VAL A 82 -1.41 -7.42 -2.82
C VAL A 82 -0.65 -6.14 -2.51
N LEU A 83 -1.08 -5.04 -3.11
CA LEU A 83 -0.47 -3.72 -2.90
C LEU A 83 -1.18 -2.98 -1.78
N GLY A 84 -0.38 -2.44 -0.86
CA GLY A 84 -0.84 -1.50 0.15
C GLY A 84 0.00 -0.24 0.07
N MET A 85 -0.63 0.94 0.27
CA MET A 85 0.12 2.20 0.30
C MET A 85 -0.63 3.27 1.05
N GLY A 86 0.11 4.27 1.50
CA GLY A 86 -0.43 5.46 2.14
C GLY A 86 0.59 6.57 2.22
N LEU A 87 0.10 7.79 2.43
CA LEU A 87 0.91 9.00 2.58
C LEU A 87 0.27 9.89 3.63
N LEU A 88 1.09 10.58 4.41
CA LEU A 88 0.60 11.63 5.28
C LEU A 88 -0.02 12.77 4.46
N PRO A 89 -1.08 13.42 4.98
CA PRO A 89 -1.83 14.42 4.21
C PRO A 89 -0.98 15.51 3.55
N ARG A 90 -0.01 16.08 4.27
CA ARG A 90 0.80 17.18 3.74
C ARG A 90 1.77 16.76 2.63
N PHE A 91 1.94 15.45 2.39
CA PHE A 91 2.80 14.93 1.34
C PHE A 91 2.03 14.42 0.14
N ARG A 92 0.70 14.53 0.15
CA ARG A 92 -0.17 14.11 -0.95
C ARG A 92 -0.14 15.12 -2.09
N HIS A 93 -0.50 14.68 -3.29
CA HIS A 93 -0.61 15.51 -4.50
C HIS A 93 0.72 16.13 -4.97
N GLN A 94 1.84 15.46 -4.67
CA GLN A 94 3.18 15.91 -5.04
C GLN A 94 3.94 14.87 -5.87
N GLY A 95 3.27 13.82 -6.33
CA GLY A 95 3.88 12.76 -7.12
C GLY A 95 4.61 11.69 -6.32
N ILE A 96 4.63 11.77 -5.00
CA ILE A 96 5.34 10.81 -4.13
C ILE A 96 4.72 9.42 -4.23
N GLY A 97 3.39 9.33 -4.25
CA GLY A 97 2.68 8.05 -4.41
C GLY A 97 3.03 7.35 -5.71
N THR A 98 3.18 8.10 -6.79
CA THR A 98 3.60 7.57 -8.09
C THR A 98 5.01 6.98 -8.01
N LEU A 99 5.94 7.68 -7.35
CA LEU A 99 7.31 7.20 -7.18
C LEU A 99 7.37 5.95 -6.31
N LEU A 100 6.66 5.95 -5.19
CA LEU A 100 6.57 4.78 -4.30
C LEU A 100 6.04 3.55 -5.06
N MET A 101 4.96 3.74 -5.80
CA MET A 101 4.33 2.65 -6.53
C MET A 101 5.24 2.13 -7.64
N ALA A 102 5.93 3.01 -8.37
CA ALA A 102 6.86 2.60 -9.42
C ALA A 102 7.97 1.71 -8.86
N GLU A 103 8.56 2.09 -7.72
CA GLU A 103 9.59 1.28 -7.08
C GLU A 103 9.05 -0.07 -6.58
N ALA A 104 7.88 -0.07 -5.96
CA ALA A 104 7.28 -1.30 -5.45
C ALA A 104 6.90 -2.26 -6.58
N LEU A 105 6.33 -1.76 -7.68
CA LEU A 105 5.96 -2.59 -8.82
C LEU A 105 7.17 -3.16 -9.55
N GLN A 106 8.24 -2.38 -9.69
CA GLN A 106 9.48 -2.88 -10.28
C GLN A 106 10.08 -4.00 -9.42
N ALA A 107 10.14 -3.80 -8.12
CA ALA A 107 10.62 -4.82 -7.20
C ALA A 107 9.72 -6.06 -7.20
N ALA A 108 8.41 -5.88 -7.38
CA ALA A 108 7.47 -7.01 -7.48
C ALA A 108 7.73 -7.85 -8.72
N ARG A 109 8.04 -7.22 -9.87
CA ARG A 109 8.46 -7.95 -11.07
C ARG A 109 9.70 -8.78 -10.81
N GLU A 110 10.70 -8.18 -10.19
CA GLU A 110 11.97 -8.83 -9.86
C GLU A 110 11.78 -9.97 -8.86
N ALA A 111 10.82 -9.84 -7.94
CA ALA A 111 10.51 -10.88 -6.96
C ALA A 111 9.66 -12.03 -7.53
N GLY A 112 9.23 -11.93 -8.79
CA GLY A 112 8.50 -13.01 -9.47
C GLY A 112 6.99 -12.95 -9.38
N PHE A 113 6.43 -11.86 -8.89
CA PHE A 113 4.97 -11.69 -8.93
C PHE A 113 4.50 -11.51 -10.38
N SER A 114 3.44 -12.23 -10.76
CA SER A 114 2.86 -12.16 -12.10
C SER A 114 1.71 -11.16 -12.20
N ARG A 115 1.10 -10.85 -11.07
CA ARG A 115 -0.03 -9.93 -10.98
C ARG A 115 -0.04 -9.28 -9.62
N VAL A 116 -0.49 -8.02 -9.57
CA VAL A 116 -0.71 -7.29 -8.33
C VAL A 116 -2.16 -6.88 -8.26
N GLU A 117 -2.79 -7.12 -7.12
CA GLU A 117 -4.16 -6.72 -6.84
C GLU A 117 -4.16 -5.71 -5.71
N LEU A 118 -5.21 -4.91 -5.66
CA LEU A 118 -5.45 -3.99 -4.55
C LEU A 118 -6.95 -3.82 -4.32
N THR A 119 -7.31 -3.39 -3.13
CA THR A 119 -8.66 -2.92 -2.85
C THR A 119 -8.57 -1.45 -2.45
N VAL A 120 -9.55 -0.66 -2.89
CA VAL A 120 -9.58 0.76 -2.61
C VAL A 120 -11.03 1.18 -2.44
N TYR A 121 -11.29 2.09 -1.50
CA TYR A 121 -12.63 2.67 -1.39
C TYR A 121 -12.94 3.48 -2.63
N ARG A 122 -14.15 3.28 -3.18
CA ARG A 122 -14.61 4.03 -4.35
C ARG A 122 -14.56 5.53 -4.11
N SER A 123 -14.79 5.97 -2.87
CA SER A 123 -14.73 7.37 -2.47
C SER A 123 -13.32 7.97 -2.50
N ASN A 124 -12.29 7.14 -2.53
CA ASN A 124 -10.90 7.59 -2.60
C ASN A 124 -10.51 7.86 -4.06
N VAL A 125 -11.08 8.92 -4.63
CA VAL A 125 -10.99 9.26 -6.05
C VAL A 125 -9.54 9.46 -6.49
N ASN A 126 -8.73 10.10 -5.67
CA ASN A 126 -7.32 10.38 -6.02
C ASN A 126 -6.50 9.09 -6.12
N ALA A 127 -6.72 8.15 -5.22
CA ALA A 127 -6.03 6.86 -5.28
C ALA A 127 -6.50 6.05 -6.49
N VAL A 128 -7.80 6.02 -6.76
CA VAL A 128 -8.33 5.33 -7.95
C VAL A 128 -7.68 5.86 -9.22
N ARG A 129 -7.56 7.19 -9.36
CA ARG A 129 -6.90 7.80 -10.52
C ARG A 129 -5.43 7.42 -10.61
N LEU A 130 -4.74 7.40 -9.47
CA LEU A 130 -3.34 7.00 -9.42
C LEU A 130 -3.16 5.56 -9.93
N TYR A 131 -4.01 4.64 -9.47
CA TYR A 131 -3.96 3.25 -9.90
C TYR A 131 -4.31 3.09 -11.39
N GLN A 132 -5.32 3.81 -11.87
CA GLN A 132 -5.68 3.79 -13.30
C GLN A 132 -4.52 4.27 -14.17
N LYS A 133 -3.82 5.33 -13.78
CA LYS A 133 -2.66 5.84 -14.51
C LYS A 133 -1.52 4.84 -14.54
N ALA A 134 -1.37 4.04 -13.51
CA ALA A 134 -0.37 2.98 -13.47
C ALA A 134 -0.73 1.76 -14.31
N GLY A 135 -1.97 1.69 -14.80
CA GLY A 135 -2.45 0.59 -15.63
C GLY A 135 -3.34 -0.42 -14.92
N PHE A 136 -3.67 -0.18 -13.65
CA PHE A 136 -4.61 -1.07 -12.95
C PHE A 136 -6.00 -0.98 -13.56
N LEU A 137 -6.65 -2.14 -13.70
CA LEU A 137 -8.00 -2.27 -14.25
C LEU A 137 -8.96 -2.74 -13.17
N LEU A 138 -10.19 -2.24 -13.24
CA LEU A 138 -11.24 -2.67 -12.32
C LEU A 138 -11.61 -4.13 -12.58
N LYS A 139 -11.60 -4.95 -11.51
CA LYS A 139 -11.96 -6.37 -11.58
C LYS A 139 -13.29 -6.67 -10.91
N ALA A 140 -13.62 -5.98 -9.83
CA ALA A 140 -14.84 -6.23 -9.09
C ALA A 140 -15.22 -5.01 -8.27
N VAL A 141 -16.51 -4.89 -7.97
CA VAL A 141 -17.06 -3.89 -7.06
C VAL A 141 -17.70 -4.65 -5.91
N GLN A 142 -17.32 -4.31 -4.68
CA GLN A 142 -17.85 -4.93 -3.48
C GLN A 142 -18.68 -3.89 -2.71
N PRO A 143 -19.99 -3.83 -2.93
CA PRO A 143 -20.85 -2.89 -2.22
C PRO A 143 -20.86 -3.19 -0.72
N ARG A 144 -20.83 -2.13 0.08
CA ARG A 144 -20.92 -2.23 1.54
C ARG A 144 -21.82 -1.10 2.03
N GLU A 145 -22.51 -1.35 3.13
CA GLU A 145 -23.30 -0.30 3.76
C GLU A 145 -22.38 0.81 4.28
N ALA A 146 -22.85 2.05 4.17
CA ALA A 146 -22.15 3.19 4.75
C ALA A 146 -22.08 3.01 6.27
N GLY A 147 -20.94 3.36 6.85
CA GLY A 147 -20.80 3.35 8.30
C GLY A 147 -21.56 4.50 8.96
N ASN A 148 -21.45 4.61 10.28
CA ASN A 148 -22.10 5.67 11.06
C ASN A 148 -21.62 7.07 10.68
N ASP A 149 -20.45 7.16 10.02
CA ASP A 149 -19.88 8.42 9.53
C ASP A 149 -20.46 8.86 8.19
N GLY A 150 -21.35 8.06 7.57
CA GLY A 150 -21.96 8.36 6.29
C GLY A 150 -21.06 8.17 5.08
N PHE A 151 -19.83 7.68 5.25
CA PHE A 151 -18.94 7.44 4.12
C PHE A 151 -19.34 6.21 3.31
N ASP A 152 -19.23 6.34 1.98
CA ASP A 152 -19.36 5.21 1.06
C ASP A 152 -18.22 4.20 1.33
N LYS A 153 -18.57 3.03 1.80
CA LYS A 153 -17.62 1.95 2.10
C LYS A 153 -17.48 0.93 0.97
N THR A 154 -18.07 1.22 -0.19
CA THR A 154 -17.93 0.36 -1.38
C THR A 154 -16.46 0.23 -1.75
N LEU A 155 -16.01 -1.01 -1.90
CA LEU A 155 -14.63 -1.31 -2.28
C LEU A 155 -14.56 -1.63 -3.78
N LEU A 156 -13.51 -1.13 -4.41
CA LEU A 156 -13.14 -1.52 -5.76
C LEU A 156 -11.96 -2.48 -5.65
N VAL A 157 -12.00 -3.59 -6.39
CA VAL A 157 -10.86 -4.50 -6.55
C VAL A 157 -10.24 -4.20 -7.90
N MET A 158 -8.97 -3.87 -7.92
CA MET A 158 -8.23 -3.53 -9.14
C MET A 158 -7.02 -4.46 -9.27
N ALA A 159 -6.60 -4.69 -10.50
CA ALA A 159 -5.46 -5.58 -10.77
C ALA A 159 -4.59 -5.06 -11.91
N LEU A 160 -3.32 -5.39 -11.82
CA LEU A 160 -2.31 -5.09 -12.85
C LEU A 160 -1.50 -6.35 -13.12
N GLY A 161 -1.47 -6.79 -14.39
CA GLY A 161 -0.55 -7.84 -14.81
C GLY A 161 0.87 -7.30 -14.88
N LEU A 162 1.83 -8.07 -14.38
CA LEU A 162 3.24 -7.71 -14.45
C LEU A 162 3.89 -8.52 -15.57
N THR A 163 4.57 -7.82 -16.48
CA THR A 163 5.33 -8.48 -17.53
C THR A 163 6.69 -8.90 -16.98
N PRO A 164 7.08 -10.18 -17.07
CA PRO A 164 8.42 -10.60 -16.72
C PRO A 164 9.43 -9.90 -17.62
N ARG A 165 10.56 -9.53 -17.06
CA ARG A 165 11.69 -9.06 -17.86
C ARG A 165 12.65 -10.21 -18.14
#